data_741cc18e8c3cf822c9c437e19ad8acd0
#
_entry.id   741cc18e8c3cf822c9c437e19ad8acd0
#
_cell.length_a   1.000
_cell.length_b   1.000
_cell.length_c   1.000
_cell.angle_alpha   90.00
_cell.angle_beta   90.00
_cell.angle_gamma   90.00
#
_symmetry.space_group_name_H-M   'P 1'
#
loop_
_entity.id
_entity.type
_entity.pdbx_description
1 polymer ?
#
loop_
_entity_poly.entity_id
_entity_poly.type
_entity_poly.pdbx_seq_one_letter_code
_entity_poly.pdbx_strand_id
1 'polypeptide(L)'
;PTDIVYMTLVLIICALALFLFTTVAGRLWCGYTCPQTVYTEIFMWIERKVEGNRAARIRLEKAPMSASKLIKKIIKHALWIAVSLAASFTLVAYFTGAEGTNNGMQLLREIANHETSFAQVFWIGLYGFMMYLFAGFMREQVCLYMCPYARFQSVMFDPDTLIVTYDEARGESRGPRKKGVDPRSIGKGDCIDCGVCVDVCPTGIDIRNGLQYECIGCGACIDACNEIMDKMGYERGLVRYDTENGVKNKFTQQQLVKRTLRPRVLVYSAILMVLFIALFVSIGQRIKIRIVVERDKRTIAVNTEEGLVENVCTLQLSNTDEKVHTVIISASGIDGIKIVGKSEVELDPASTDTKIVRVRVDPQKAKAAGVGAD
;
A
#
# COMPACT_ATOMS: atom_id res chain seq x y z
N PRO A 1 20.95 9.98 -3.11
CA PRO A 1 20.70 9.13 -4.30
C PRO A 1 20.53 7.66 -3.94
N THR A 2 21.29 7.10 -2.96
CA THR A 2 21.19 5.69 -2.56
C THR A 2 19.84 5.32 -1.97
N ASP A 3 19.20 6.20 -1.20
CA ASP A 3 17.90 5.96 -0.59
C ASP A 3 16.79 5.81 -1.63
N ILE A 4 16.90 6.50 -2.77
CA ILE A 4 15.99 6.34 -3.90
C ILE A 4 16.08 4.91 -4.47
N VAL A 5 17.28 4.33 -4.55
CA VAL A 5 17.49 2.95 -5.02
C VAL A 5 16.82 1.96 -4.07
N TYR A 6 16.96 2.13 -2.75
CA TYR A 6 16.29 1.28 -1.77
C TYR A 6 14.76 1.41 -1.87
N MET A 7 14.24 2.63 -1.96
CA MET A 7 12.81 2.87 -2.13
C MET A 7 12.28 2.19 -3.40
N THR A 8 12.99 2.34 -4.53
CA THR A 8 12.61 1.70 -5.80
C THR A 8 12.63 0.18 -5.69
N LEU A 9 13.66 -0.39 -5.04
CA LEU A 9 13.75 -1.84 -4.85
C LEU A 9 12.62 -2.37 -3.96
N VAL A 10 12.28 -1.68 -2.88
CA VAL A 10 11.13 -2.03 -2.02
C VAL A 10 9.83 -1.96 -2.80
N LEU A 11 9.61 -0.93 -3.63
CA LEU A 11 8.40 -0.83 -4.47
C LEU A 11 8.30 -1.99 -5.47
N ILE A 12 9.42 -2.38 -6.09
CA ILE A 12 9.47 -3.54 -7.00
C ILE A 12 9.13 -4.83 -6.24
N ILE A 13 9.71 -5.04 -5.06
CA ILE A 13 9.41 -6.19 -4.21
C ILE A 13 7.92 -6.22 -3.84
N CYS A 14 7.34 -5.10 -3.42
CA CYS A 14 5.91 -5.00 -3.09
C CYS A 14 5.02 -5.33 -4.30
N ALA A 15 5.37 -4.82 -5.50
CA ALA A 15 4.62 -5.12 -6.72
C ALA A 15 4.69 -6.61 -7.09
N LEU A 16 5.88 -7.22 -7.04
CA LEU A 16 6.05 -8.66 -7.31
C LEU A 16 5.39 -9.54 -6.25
N ALA A 17 5.44 -9.15 -4.98
CA ALA A 17 4.74 -9.84 -3.89
C ALA A 17 3.22 -9.83 -4.12
N LEU A 18 2.68 -8.69 -4.58
CA LEU A 18 1.27 -8.57 -4.90
C LEU A 18 0.89 -9.43 -6.12
N PHE A 19 1.74 -9.52 -7.13
CA PHE A 19 1.53 -10.41 -8.27
C PHE A 19 1.59 -11.88 -7.88
N LEU A 20 2.55 -12.28 -7.04
CA LEU A 20 2.62 -13.63 -6.50
C LEU A 20 1.36 -13.97 -5.71
N PHE A 21 0.93 -13.07 -4.82
CA PHE A 21 -0.29 -13.23 -4.05
C PHE A 21 -1.52 -13.40 -4.96
N THR A 22 -1.64 -12.58 -6.00
CA THR A 22 -2.75 -12.66 -6.97
C THR A 22 -2.75 -13.97 -7.74
N THR A 23 -1.57 -14.48 -8.12
CA THR A 23 -1.47 -15.76 -8.81
C THR A 23 -2.00 -16.92 -7.96
N VAL A 24 -1.79 -16.89 -6.65
CA VAL A 24 -2.23 -17.92 -5.72
C VAL A 24 -3.66 -17.69 -5.25
N ALA A 25 -3.94 -16.51 -4.71
CA ALA A 25 -5.13 -16.16 -3.96
C ALA A 25 -6.11 -15.25 -4.72
N GLY A 26 -5.87 -15.03 -6.00
CA GLY A 26 -6.75 -14.23 -6.84
C GLY A 26 -6.94 -12.79 -6.31
N ARG A 27 -8.18 -12.39 -6.09
CA ARG A 27 -8.56 -11.04 -5.65
C ARG A 27 -8.81 -10.90 -4.15
N LEU A 28 -8.33 -11.80 -3.33
CA LEU A 28 -8.49 -11.69 -1.87
C LEU A 28 -7.98 -10.35 -1.32
N TRP A 29 -6.86 -9.83 -1.85
CA TRP A 29 -6.39 -8.49 -1.50
C TRP A 29 -7.44 -7.41 -1.75
N CYS A 30 -8.07 -7.43 -2.91
CA CYS A 30 -9.11 -6.46 -3.29
C CYS A 30 -10.35 -6.57 -2.41
N GLY A 31 -10.72 -7.79 -2.00
CA GLY A 31 -11.91 -8.04 -1.18
C GLY A 31 -11.77 -7.64 0.29
N TYR A 32 -10.55 -7.76 0.87
CA TYR A 32 -10.37 -7.65 2.32
C TYR A 32 -9.40 -6.57 2.77
N THR A 33 -8.35 -6.28 2.02
CA THR A 33 -7.25 -5.43 2.49
C THR A 33 -7.15 -4.10 1.74
N CYS A 34 -7.69 -4.03 0.53
CA CYS A 34 -7.64 -2.82 -0.28
C CYS A 34 -8.34 -1.65 0.43
N PRO A 35 -7.68 -0.49 0.62
CA PRO A 35 -8.27 0.66 1.29
C PRO A 35 -9.60 1.10 0.68
N GLN A 36 -9.73 1.07 -0.66
CA GLN A 36 -10.98 1.40 -1.34
C GLN A 36 -12.14 0.51 -0.88
N THR A 37 -11.92 -0.80 -0.80
CA THR A 37 -12.95 -1.76 -0.37
C THR A 37 -13.29 -1.59 1.11
N VAL A 38 -12.26 -1.43 1.96
CA VAL A 38 -12.46 -1.23 3.41
C VAL A 38 -13.30 0.03 3.69
N TYR A 39 -12.94 1.15 3.08
CA TYR A 39 -13.70 2.39 3.29
C TYR A 39 -15.10 2.34 2.66
N THR A 40 -15.25 1.70 1.51
CA THR A 40 -16.58 1.48 0.91
C THR A 40 -17.47 0.64 1.83
N GLU A 41 -16.92 -0.41 2.48
CA GLU A 41 -17.68 -1.23 3.42
C GLU A 41 -18.06 -0.46 4.69
N ILE A 42 -17.18 0.40 5.21
CA ILE A 42 -17.51 1.30 6.33
C ILE A 42 -18.67 2.23 5.94
N PHE A 43 -18.65 2.79 4.73
CA PHE A 43 -19.71 3.67 4.24
C PHE A 43 -21.04 2.92 4.05
N MET A 44 -20.97 1.70 3.51
CA MET A 44 -22.15 0.83 3.40
C MET A 44 -22.68 0.39 4.77
N TRP A 45 -21.82 0.18 5.75
CA TRP A 45 -22.23 -0.10 7.12
C TRP A 45 -22.99 1.09 7.74
N ILE A 46 -22.49 2.32 7.55
CA ILE A 46 -23.21 3.54 7.96
C ILE A 46 -24.57 3.63 7.28
N GLU A 47 -24.65 3.37 5.97
CA GLU A 47 -25.93 3.34 5.25
C GLU A 47 -26.89 2.33 5.85
N ARG A 48 -26.42 1.11 6.13
CA ARG A 48 -27.25 0.06 6.74
C ARG A 48 -27.80 0.47 8.11
N LYS A 49 -27.02 1.21 8.89
CA LYS A 49 -27.43 1.70 10.21
C LYS A 49 -28.41 2.87 10.14
N VAL A 50 -28.25 3.80 9.21
CA VAL A 50 -29.04 5.04 9.10
C VAL A 50 -30.29 4.83 8.24
N GLU A 51 -30.16 4.22 7.07
CA GLU A 51 -31.24 4.07 6.08
C GLU A 51 -31.87 2.66 6.09
N GLY A 52 -31.21 1.68 6.75
CA GLY A 52 -31.63 0.28 6.80
C GLY A 52 -31.03 -0.58 5.67
N ASN A 53 -31.53 -1.83 5.55
CA ASN A 53 -31.09 -2.78 4.54
C ASN A 53 -31.49 -2.35 3.12
N ARG A 54 -30.97 -3.04 2.11
CA ARG A 54 -31.15 -2.72 0.69
C ARG A 54 -32.62 -2.47 0.33
N ALA A 55 -33.54 -3.36 0.76
CA ALA A 55 -34.97 -3.19 0.50
C ALA A 55 -35.56 -1.92 1.15
N ALA A 56 -35.09 -1.55 2.36
CA ALA A 56 -35.53 -0.32 3.03
C ALA A 56 -34.99 0.92 2.30
N ARG A 57 -33.73 0.88 1.84
CA ARG A 57 -33.09 1.97 1.06
C ARG A 57 -33.81 2.21 -0.27
N ILE A 58 -34.14 1.14 -1.01
CA ILE A 58 -34.93 1.26 -2.26
C ILE A 58 -36.29 1.89 -2.01
N ARG A 59 -36.98 1.49 -0.94
CA ARG A 59 -38.26 2.12 -0.57
C ARG A 59 -38.12 3.57 -0.18
N LEU A 60 -37.07 3.89 0.61
CA LEU A 60 -36.77 5.26 1.02
C LEU A 60 -36.48 6.15 -0.20
N GLU A 61 -35.74 5.62 -1.19
CA GLU A 61 -35.40 6.38 -2.41
C GLU A 61 -36.62 6.72 -3.23
N LYS A 62 -37.53 5.74 -3.41
CA LYS A 62 -38.82 5.92 -4.14
C LYS A 62 -39.84 6.76 -3.39
N ALA A 63 -39.70 6.94 -2.07
CA ALA A 63 -40.62 7.73 -1.27
C ALA A 63 -40.53 9.23 -1.59
N PRO A 64 -41.62 10.01 -1.52
CA PRO A 64 -41.55 11.45 -1.66
C PRO A 64 -40.67 12.09 -0.58
N MET A 65 -40.19 13.31 -0.83
CA MET A 65 -39.39 14.05 0.14
C MET A 65 -40.17 14.32 1.41
N SER A 66 -39.67 13.81 2.53
CA SER A 66 -40.24 14.03 3.86
C SER A 66 -39.12 14.45 4.82
N ALA A 67 -39.49 15.09 5.95
CA ALA A 67 -38.52 15.49 6.98
C ALA A 67 -37.68 14.28 7.45
N SER A 68 -38.29 13.12 7.65
CA SER A 68 -37.59 11.89 8.03
C SER A 68 -36.58 11.42 6.97
N LYS A 69 -36.94 11.49 5.68
CA LYS A 69 -36.00 11.18 4.57
C LYS A 69 -34.83 12.14 4.55
N LEU A 70 -35.10 13.45 4.69
CA LEU A 70 -34.07 14.50 4.70
C LEU A 70 -33.09 14.29 5.86
N ILE A 71 -33.59 14.08 7.07
CA ILE A 71 -32.76 13.87 8.26
C ILE A 71 -31.86 12.65 8.10
N LYS A 72 -32.38 11.53 7.61
CA LYS A 72 -31.58 10.32 7.34
C LYS A 72 -30.47 10.58 6.32
N LYS A 73 -30.77 11.30 5.24
CA LYS A 73 -29.76 11.68 4.23
C LYS A 73 -28.68 12.58 4.82
N ILE A 74 -29.07 13.60 5.60
CA ILE A 74 -28.12 14.51 6.26
C ILE A 74 -27.20 13.72 7.22
N ILE A 75 -27.76 12.89 8.09
CA ILE A 75 -26.98 12.09 9.04
C ILE A 75 -25.99 11.16 8.30
N LYS A 76 -26.44 10.49 7.23
CA LYS A 76 -25.58 9.63 6.43
C LYS A 76 -24.37 10.41 5.87
N HIS A 77 -24.62 11.54 5.19
CA HIS A 77 -23.55 12.33 4.59
C HIS A 77 -22.66 12.98 5.63
N ALA A 78 -23.20 13.43 6.77
CA ALA A 78 -22.39 13.95 7.87
C ALA A 78 -21.43 12.89 8.43
N LEU A 79 -21.89 11.66 8.64
CA LEU A 79 -21.05 10.56 9.08
C LEU A 79 -19.99 10.17 8.03
N TRP A 80 -20.34 10.16 6.76
CA TRP A 80 -19.37 9.91 5.67
C TRP A 80 -18.28 10.99 5.63
N ILE A 81 -18.65 12.25 5.74
CA ILE A 81 -17.70 13.38 5.79
C ILE A 81 -16.81 13.26 7.03
N ALA A 82 -17.38 12.95 8.20
CA ALA A 82 -16.60 12.78 9.42
C ALA A 82 -15.55 11.67 9.31
N VAL A 83 -15.91 10.49 8.74
CA VAL A 83 -14.97 9.40 8.50
C VAL A 83 -13.92 9.80 7.47
N SER A 84 -14.30 10.48 6.38
CA SER A 84 -13.37 10.94 5.35
C SER A 84 -12.36 11.93 5.91
N LEU A 85 -12.80 12.90 6.71
CA LEU A 85 -11.93 13.89 7.35
C LEU A 85 -11.02 13.25 8.39
N ALA A 86 -11.54 12.31 9.21
CA ALA A 86 -10.72 11.60 10.19
C ALA A 86 -9.60 10.79 9.52
N ALA A 87 -9.91 10.07 8.43
CA ALA A 87 -8.92 9.29 7.70
C ALA A 87 -7.89 10.17 6.99
N SER A 88 -8.32 11.27 6.34
CA SER A 88 -7.41 12.20 5.69
C SER A 88 -6.53 12.96 6.68
N PHE A 89 -7.09 13.35 7.83
CA PHE A 89 -6.33 13.92 8.92
C PHE A 89 -5.23 12.96 9.41
N THR A 90 -5.58 11.70 9.67
CA THR A 90 -4.61 10.68 10.10
C THR A 90 -3.49 10.48 9.08
N LEU A 91 -3.83 10.47 7.78
CA LEU A 91 -2.86 10.34 6.71
C LEU A 91 -1.90 11.55 6.68
N VAL A 92 -2.42 12.78 6.72
CA VAL A 92 -1.59 13.99 6.69
C VAL A 92 -0.75 14.09 7.97
N ALA A 93 -1.30 13.79 9.14
CA ALA A 93 -0.58 13.80 10.40
C ALA A 93 0.61 12.81 10.40
N TYR A 94 0.48 11.67 9.73
CA TYR A 94 1.58 10.72 9.58
C TYR A 94 2.77 11.30 8.80
N PHE A 95 2.51 12.11 7.77
CA PHE A 95 3.57 12.69 6.93
C PHE A 95 4.13 14.02 7.45
N THR A 96 3.37 14.80 8.20
CA THR A 96 3.80 16.13 8.68
C THR A 96 4.62 16.08 9.96
N GLY A 97 4.73 14.93 10.59
CA GLY A 97 5.31 14.81 11.92
C GLY A 97 6.68 14.15 11.99
N ALA A 98 7.56 14.38 11.03
CA ALA A 98 8.90 13.78 11.03
C ALA A 98 9.82 14.22 12.18
N GLU A 99 9.47 15.22 12.98
CA GLU A 99 10.31 15.81 14.02
C GLU A 99 9.84 15.60 15.48
N GLY A 100 8.84 14.73 15.76
CA GLY A 100 8.43 14.53 17.15
C GLY A 100 7.41 13.44 17.39
N THR A 101 7.38 12.94 18.63
CA THR A 101 6.60 11.78 19.10
C THR A 101 5.08 11.98 19.18
N ASN A 102 4.53 13.17 18.87
CA ASN A 102 3.11 13.51 19.06
C ASN A 102 2.44 14.18 17.85
N ASN A 103 2.70 13.70 16.67
CA ASN A 103 2.34 14.33 15.39
C ASN A 103 0.84 14.67 15.22
N GLY A 104 -0.05 13.73 15.57
CA GLY A 104 -1.48 13.96 15.48
C GLY A 104 -1.99 15.00 16.48
N MET A 105 -1.44 15.03 17.70
CA MET A 105 -1.82 15.98 18.74
C MET A 105 -1.28 17.38 18.43
N GLN A 106 -0.08 17.47 17.85
CA GLN A 106 0.48 18.75 17.39
C GLN A 106 -0.36 19.35 16.27
N LEU A 107 -0.70 18.57 15.24
CA LEU A 107 -1.55 19.02 14.14
C LEU A 107 -2.93 19.45 14.62
N LEU A 108 -3.52 18.77 15.63
CA LEU A 108 -4.77 19.20 16.24
C LEU A 108 -4.63 20.55 16.96
N ARG A 109 -3.53 20.80 17.66
CA ARG A 109 -3.24 22.09 18.31
C ARG A 109 -3.05 23.20 17.29
N GLU A 110 -2.30 22.93 16.21
CA GLU A 110 -2.09 23.88 15.10
C GLU A 110 -3.43 24.26 14.45
N ILE A 111 -4.32 23.27 14.24
CA ILE A 111 -5.69 23.53 13.72
C ILE A 111 -6.48 24.38 14.71
N ALA A 112 -6.45 24.06 16.00
CA ALA A 112 -7.18 24.79 17.03
C ALA A 112 -6.67 26.23 17.20
N ASN A 113 -5.37 26.48 16.99
CA ASN A 113 -4.73 27.79 17.11
C ASN A 113 -4.74 28.59 15.79
N HIS A 114 -5.27 28.02 14.69
CA HIS A 114 -5.20 28.61 13.33
C HIS A 114 -3.77 28.82 12.82
N GLU A 115 -2.82 28.00 13.26
CA GLU A 115 -1.40 28.04 12.87
C GLU A 115 -1.06 27.04 11.75
N THR A 116 -2.05 26.33 11.22
CA THR A 116 -1.87 25.32 10.18
C THR A 116 -1.35 25.92 8.87
N SER A 117 -0.40 25.22 8.25
CA SER A 117 0.06 25.55 6.90
C SER A 117 -1.08 25.36 5.88
N PHE A 118 -1.15 26.23 4.88
CA PHE A 118 -2.07 26.08 3.75
C PHE A 118 -1.94 24.70 3.11
N ALA A 119 -0.73 24.17 3.00
CA ALA A 119 -0.50 22.83 2.43
C ALA A 119 -1.18 21.71 3.24
N GLN A 120 -1.12 21.76 4.58
CA GLN A 120 -1.76 20.76 5.43
C GLN A 120 -3.28 20.77 5.25
N VAL A 121 -3.90 21.94 5.30
CA VAL A 121 -5.35 22.08 5.10
C VAL A 121 -5.78 21.64 3.70
N PHE A 122 -5.02 22.02 2.69
CA PHE A 122 -5.26 21.62 1.30
C PHE A 122 -5.24 20.09 1.14
N TRP A 123 -4.22 19.41 1.67
CA TRP A 123 -4.12 17.96 1.54
C TRP A 123 -5.17 17.21 2.37
N ILE A 124 -5.51 17.69 3.58
CA ILE A 124 -6.63 17.11 4.36
C ILE A 124 -7.93 17.23 3.57
N GLY A 125 -8.21 18.39 3.01
CA GLY A 125 -9.41 18.65 2.20
C GLY A 125 -9.45 17.78 0.93
N LEU A 126 -8.35 17.72 0.21
CA LEU A 126 -8.24 16.97 -1.04
C LEU A 126 -8.42 15.45 -0.81
N TYR A 127 -7.68 14.86 0.14
CA TYR A 127 -7.81 13.44 0.44
C TYR A 127 -9.18 13.09 1.04
N GLY A 128 -9.72 13.96 1.91
CA GLY A 128 -11.06 13.78 2.45
C GLY A 128 -12.13 13.83 1.38
N PHE A 129 -12.04 14.78 0.46
CA PHE A 129 -12.95 14.88 -0.69
C PHE A 129 -12.85 13.66 -1.62
N MET A 130 -11.62 13.23 -1.97
CA MET A 130 -11.39 12.06 -2.80
C MET A 130 -11.97 10.79 -2.15
N MET A 131 -11.74 10.60 -0.85
CA MET A 131 -12.28 9.48 -0.13
C MET A 131 -13.81 9.49 -0.08
N TYR A 132 -14.41 10.64 0.21
CA TYR A 132 -15.87 10.82 0.20
C TYR A 132 -16.46 10.48 -1.18
N LEU A 133 -15.82 10.94 -2.26
CA LEU A 133 -16.26 10.68 -3.63
C LEU A 133 -16.10 9.19 -3.99
N PHE A 134 -14.93 8.62 -3.74
CA PHE A 134 -14.61 7.25 -4.20
C PHE A 134 -15.34 6.18 -3.38
N ALA A 135 -15.35 6.28 -2.05
CA ALA A 135 -16.03 5.31 -1.21
C ALA A 135 -17.54 5.52 -1.13
N GLY A 136 -18.02 6.77 -1.22
CA GLY A 136 -19.44 7.09 -1.14
C GLY A 136 -20.21 6.90 -2.44
N PHE A 137 -19.69 7.43 -3.54
CA PHE A 137 -20.42 7.48 -4.82
C PHE A 137 -19.89 6.52 -5.87
N MET A 138 -18.57 6.51 -6.10
CA MET A 138 -18.00 5.71 -7.18
C MET A 138 -17.84 4.23 -6.83
N ARG A 139 -17.55 3.92 -5.56
CA ARG A 139 -17.48 2.55 -5.02
C ARG A 139 -16.76 1.57 -5.95
N GLU A 140 -17.50 0.59 -6.46
CA GLU A 140 -17.02 -0.44 -7.39
C GLU A 140 -16.52 0.13 -8.72
N GLN A 141 -16.99 1.28 -9.16
CA GLN A 141 -16.50 1.90 -10.41
C GLN A 141 -15.04 2.28 -10.36
N VAL A 142 -14.52 2.63 -9.17
CA VAL A 142 -13.07 2.85 -8.97
C VAL A 142 -12.31 1.58 -9.31
N CYS A 143 -12.79 0.41 -8.86
CA CYS A 143 -12.16 -0.88 -9.14
C CYS A 143 -12.28 -1.31 -10.60
N LEU A 144 -13.42 -1.02 -11.25
CA LEU A 144 -13.72 -1.44 -12.62
C LEU A 144 -13.02 -0.59 -13.67
N TYR A 145 -12.95 0.73 -13.47
CA TYR A 145 -12.55 1.68 -14.50
C TYR A 145 -11.26 2.44 -14.19
N MET A 146 -10.99 2.74 -12.92
CA MET A 146 -9.87 3.61 -12.54
C MET A 146 -8.65 2.83 -12.05
N CYS A 147 -8.84 1.66 -11.42
CA CYS A 147 -7.76 0.91 -10.83
C CYS A 147 -6.98 0.10 -11.89
N PRO A 148 -5.73 0.45 -12.21
CA PRO A 148 -4.94 -0.29 -13.19
C PRO A 148 -4.65 -1.72 -12.72
N TYR A 149 -4.52 -1.93 -11.40
CA TYR A 149 -4.26 -3.23 -10.81
C TYR A 149 -5.36 -4.26 -11.11
N ALA A 150 -6.62 -3.86 -11.10
CA ALA A 150 -7.74 -4.75 -11.40
C ALA A 150 -7.67 -5.34 -12.82
N ARG A 151 -7.13 -4.57 -13.78
CA ARG A 151 -6.90 -5.04 -15.16
C ARG A 151 -5.70 -5.98 -15.26
N PHE A 152 -4.60 -5.66 -14.59
CA PHE A 152 -3.44 -6.55 -14.54
C PHE A 152 -3.75 -7.89 -13.88
N GLN A 153 -4.57 -7.90 -12.83
CA GLN A 153 -4.98 -9.13 -12.15
C GLN A 153 -5.67 -10.12 -13.08
N SER A 154 -6.52 -9.65 -13.99
CA SER A 154 -7.28 -10.52 -14.89
C SER A 154 -6.37 -11.38 -15.77
N VAL A 155 -5.18 -10.87 -16.14
CA VAL A 155 -4.16 -11.59 -16.91
C VAL A 155 -3.36 -12.57 -16.05
N MET A 156 -3.35 -12.37 -14.73
CA MET A 156 -2.62 -13.22 -13.79
C MET A 156 -3.38 -14.49 -13.38
N PHE A 157 -4.69 -14.54 -13.60
CA PHE A 157 -5.50 -15.70 -13.26
C PHE A 157 -5.19 -16.89 -14.16
N ASP A 158 -5.22 -18.05 -13.56
CA ASP A 158 -5.18 -19.34 -14.24
C ASP A 158 -6.19 -20.31 -13.58
N PRO A 159 -6.48 -21.47 -14.18
CA PRO A 159 -7.47 -22.41 -13.65
C PRO A 159 -7.19 -22.97 -12.24
N ASP A 160 -5.97 -22.78 -11.73
CA ASP A 160 -5.58 -23.18 -10.37
C ASP A 160 -5.47 -21.96 -9.40
N THR A 161 -5.89 -20.78 -9.81
CA THR A 161 -5.98 -19.60 -8.94
C THR A 161 -7.23 -19.68 -8.08
N LEU A 162 -7.11 -19.33 -6.79
CA LEU A 162 -8.25 -19.31 -5.85
C LEU A 162 -9.20 -18.18 -6.19
N ILE A 163 -10.45 -18.51 -6.44
CA ILE A 163 -11.54 -17.59 -6.79
C ILE A 163 -12.80 -17.92 -6.02
N VAL A 164 -13.73 -16.97 -5.96
CA VAL A 164 -15.11 -17.29 -5.56
C VAL A 164 -15.79 -17.95 -6.74
N THR A 165 -16.35 -19.12 -6.53
CA THR A 165 -17.00 -19.90 -7.59
C THR A 165 -18.30 -20.52 -7.12
N TYR A 166 -19.21 -20.77 -8.07
CA TYR A 166 -20.44 -21.48 -7.92
C TYR A 166 -20.28 -22.92 -8.43
N ASP A 167 -20.76 -23.89 -7.68
CA ASP A 167 -20.72 -25.29 -8.09
C ASP A 167 -21.92 -25.59 -9.01
N GLU A 168 -21.70 -25.42 -10.31
CA GLU A 168 -22.72 -25.60 -11.34
C GLU A 168 -23.26 -27.03 -11.36
N ALA A 169 -22.38 -28.03 -11.22
CA ALA A 169 -22.77 -29.44 -11.24
C ALA A 169 -23.71 -29.82 -10.10
N ARG A 170 -23.58 -29.14 -8.95
CA ARG A 170 -24.44 -29.32 -7.79
C ARG A 170 -25.68 -28.42 -7.84
N GLY A 171 -25.56 -27.21 -8.37
CA GLY A 171 -26.57 -26.15 -8.31
C GLY A 171 -27.60 -26.14 -9.43
N GLU A 172 -27.21 -26.63 -10.61
CA GLU A 172 -28.10 -26.64 -11.79
C GLU A 172 -28.92 -27.96 -11.85
N SER A 173 -30.15 -27.96 -12.39
CA SER A 173 -30.93 -26.83 -12.85
C SER A 173 -31.56 -26.08 -11.66
N ARG A 174 -31.36 -24.76 -11.59
CA ARG A 174 -31.90 -23.91 -10.51
C ARG A 174 -33.42 -23.70 -10.64
N GLY A 175 -34.07 -23.43 -9.52
CA GLY A 175 -35.50 -23.07 -9.52
C GLY A 175 -36.15 -23.04 -8.14
N PRO A 176 -37.20 -22.23 -7.97
CA PRO A 176 -37.86 -22.04 -6.69
C PRO A 176 -38.52 -23.33 -6.18
N ARG A 177 -38.47 -23.53 -4.85
CA ARG A 177 -39.10 -24.66 -4.18
C ARG A 177 -39.34 -24.40 -2.68
N LYS A 178 -40.17 -25.22 -2.07
CA LYS A 178 -40.48 -25.17 -0.65
C LYS A 178 -39.38 -25.86 0.17
N LYS A 179 -39.22 -25.45 1.45
CA LYS A 179 -38.35 -26.10 2.41
C LYS A 179 -38.73 -27.60 2.58
N GLY A 180 -37.73 -28.45 2.69
CA GLY A 180 -37.92 -29.89 2.95
C GLY A 180 -38.15 -30.77 1.71
N VAL A 181 -38.14 -30.19 0.51
CA VAL A 181 -38.23 -30.96 -0.75
C VAL A 181 -36.79 -31.35 -1.16
N ASP A 182 -36.53 -32.62 -1.36
CA ASP A 182 -35.25 -33.09 -1.94
C ASP A 182 -35.14 -32.60 -3.40
N PRO A 183 -34.13 -31.81 -3.73
CA PRO A 183 -33.95 -31.26 -5.07
C PRO A 183 -33.84 -32.36 -6.13
N ARG A 184 -33.20 -33.48 -5.79
CA ARG A 184 -32.96 -34.57 -6.73
C ARG A 184 -34.23 -35.30 -7.12
N SER A 185 -35.24 -35.35 -6.23
CA SER A 185 -36.54 -35.98 -6.50
C SER A 185 -37.34 -35.27 -7.58
N ILE A 186 -37.05 -33.97 -7.83
CA ILE A 186 -37.71 -33.14 -8.83
C ILE A 186 -36.81 -32.77 -10.01
N GLY A 187 -35.62 -33.43 -10.13
CA GLY A 187 -34.66 -33.19 -11.21
C GLY A 187 -34.02 -31.80 -11.18
N LYS A 188 -33.92 -31.18 -10.01
CA LYS A 188 -33.26 -29.87 -9.81
C LYS A 188 -32.02 -29.97 -8.99
N GLY A 189 -31.13 -28.97 -9.14
CA GLY A 189 -29.95 -28.81 -8.32
C GLY A 189 -30.24 -28.08 -6.99
N ASP A 190 -29.25 -27.87 -6.14
CA ASP A 190 -29.41 -27.27 -4.82
C ASP A 190 -29.74 -25.76 -4.86
N CYS A 191 -29.52 -25.06 -5.96
CA CYS A 191 -29.84 -23.65 -6.10
C CYS A 191 -31.35 -23.42 -6.22
N ILE A 192 -31.92 -22.62 -5.30
CA ILE A 192 -33.38 -22.29 -5.31
C ILE A 192 -33.69 -21.02 -6.11
N ASP A 193 -32.71 -20.44 -6.77
CA ASP A 193 -32.85 -19.21 -7.57
C ASP A 193 -33.38 -17.99 -6.78
N CYS A 194 -32.93 -17.85 -5.54
CA CYS A 194 -33.38 -16.76 -4.66
C CYS A 194 -32.74 -15.38 -4.97
N GLY A 195 -31.70 -15.31 -5.79
CA GLY A 195 -31.02 -14.07 -6.17
C GLY A 195 -30.21 -13.37 -5.06
N VAL A 196 -30.17 -13.89 -3.85
CA VAL A 196 -29.51 -13.24 -2.70
C VAL A 196 -28.01 -13.04 -2.94
N CYS A 197 -27.34 -13.97 -3.64
CA CYS A 197 -25.90 -13.84 -4.00
C CYS A 197 -25.63 -12.61 -4.90
N VAL A 198 -26.58 -12.23 -5.75
CA VAL A 198 -26.52 -11.00 -6.56
C VAL A 198 -26.82 -9.77 -5.71
N ASP A 199 -27.81 -9.88 -4.83
CA ASP A 199 -28.28 -8.77 -3.98
C ASP A 199 -27.23 -8.29 -2.97
N VAL A 200 -26.39 -9.19 -2.46
CA VAL A 200 -25.32 -8.84 -1.51
C VAL A 200 -24.03 -8.46 -2.22
N CYS A 201 -23.91 -8.67 -3.52
CA CYS A 201 -22.70 -8.40 -4.27
C CYS A 201 -22.45 -6.89 -4.37
N PRO A 202 -21.30 -6.37 -3.88
CA PRO A 202 -20.98 -4.95 -3.99
C PRO A 202 -20.83 -4.49 -5.45
N THR A 203 -20.36 -5.37 -6.33
CA THR A 203 -20.21 -5.07 -7.77
C THR A 203 -21.42 -5.46 -8.61
N GLY A 204 -22.46 -6.06 -7.99
CA GLY A 204 -23.73 -6.38 -8.66
C GLY A 204 -23.65 -7.52 -9.67
N ILE A 205 -22.59 -8.36 -9.64
CA ILE A 205 -22.46 -9.50 -10.54
C ILE A 205 -23.32 -10.69 -10.11
N ASP A 206 -23.65 -11.54 -11.06
CA ASP A 206 -24.22 -12.86 -10.78
C ASP A 206 -23.13 -13.93 -10.83
N ILE A 207 -22.67 -14.37 -9.65
CA ILE A 207 -21.61 -15.38 -9.52
C ILE A 207 -21.97 -16.73 -10.14
N ARG A 208 -23.25 -16.99 -10.37
CA ARG A 208 -23.74 -18.23 -10.99
C ARG A 208 -23.41 -18.33 -12.48
N ASN A 209 -23.06 -17.19 -13.10
CA ASN A 209 -22.62 -17.15 -14.51
C ASN A 209 -21.11 -17.41 -14.67
N GLY A 210 -20.46 -17.93 -13.63
CA GLY A 210 -19.04 -18.25 -13.63
C GLY A 210 -18.13 -17.08 -13.25
N LEU A 211 -16.83 -17.20 -13.55
CA LEU A 211 -15.83 -16.19 -13.25
C LEU A 211 -16.08 -14.91 -14.05
N GLN A 212 -16.20 -13.80 -13.35
CA GLN A 212 -16.34 -12.47 -13.92
C GLN A 212 -15.22 -11.56 -13.41
N TYR A 213 -14.68 -10.73 -14.29
CA TYR A 213 -13.55 -9.83 -13.95
C TYR A 213 -13.92 -8.72 -12.97
N GLU A 214 -15.21 -8.46 -12.81
CA GLU A 214 -15.74 -7.49 -11.86
C GLU A 214 -15.78 -8.04 -10.42
N CYS A 215 -15.66 -9.35 -10.23
CA CYS A 215 -15.61 -9.97 -8.91
C CYS A 215 -14.39 -9.52 -8.13
N ILE A 216 -14.58 -8.89 -6.96
CA ILE A 216 -13.49 -8.47 -6.08
C ILE A 216 -13.04 -9.54 -5.08
N GLY A 217 -13.67 -10.72 -5.11
CA GLY A 217 -13.32 -11.84 -4.23
C GLY A 217 -13.69 -11.62 -2.75
N CYS A 218 -14.68 -10.80 -2.42
CA CYS A 218 -15.02 -10.47 -1.03
C CYS A 218 -15.76 -11.56 -0.26
N GLY A 219 -16.30 -12.60 -0.93
CA GLY A 219 -16.99 -13.72 -0.28
C GLY A 219 -18.38 -13.44 0.26
N ALA A 220 -18.94 -12.23 0.15
CA ALA A 220 -20.28 -11.90 0.67
C ALA A 220 -21.39 -12.82 0.12
N CYS A 221 -21.27 -13.25 -1.13
CA CYS A 221 -22.16 -14.22 -1.75
C CYS A 221 -22.06 -15.64 -1.15
N ILE A 222 -20.90 -16.00 -0.60
CA ILE A 222 -20.67 -17.28 0.07
C ILE A 222 -21.50 -17.33 1.36
N ASP A 223 -21.36 -16.31 2.20
CA ASP A 223 -22.08 -16.22 3.48
C ASP A 223 -23.60 -16.17 3.25
N ALA A 224 -24.04 -15.31 2.34
CA ALA A 224 -25.46 -15.19 2.02
C ALA A 224 -26.05 -16.49 1.43
N CYS A 225 -25.31 -17.22 0.60
CA CYS A 225 -25.76 -18.49 0.06
C CYS A 225 -25.79 -19.56 1.16
N ASN A 226 -24.79 -19.63 2.05
CA ASN A 226 -24.78 -20.56 3.16
C ASN A 226 -25.94 -20.37 4.12
N GLU A 227 -26.33 -19.12 4.42
CA GLU A 227 -27.54 -18.83 5.20
C GLU A 227 -28.82 -19.40 4.55
N ILE A 228 -28.91 -19.33 3.22
CA ILE A 228 -30.05 -19.89 2.48
C ILE A 228 -30.00 -21.44 2.49
N MET A 229 -28.80 -22.02 2.31
CA MET A 229 -28.61 -23.47 2.38
C MET A 229 -29.01 -24.01 3.76
N ASP A 230 -28.61 -23.33 4.84
CA ASP A 230 -29.04 -23.69 6.21
C ASP A 230 -30.55 -23.61 6.40
N LYS A 231 -31.18 -22.53 5.90
CA LYS A 231 -32.66 -22.39 5.98
C LYS A 231 -33.39 -23.48 5.22
N MET A 232 -32.83 -23.96 4.12
CA MET A 232 -33.40 -25.05 3.32
C MET A 232 -33.06 -26.44 3.86
N GLY A 233 -32.05 -26.57 4.73
CA GLY A 233 -31.52 -27.83 5.22
C GLY A 233 -30.61 -28.54 4.23
N TYR A 234 -29.96 -27.78 3.34
CA TYR A 234 -29.01 -28.30 2.37
C TYR A 234 -27.57 -28.09 2.85
N GLU A 235 -26.65 -28.88 2.29
CA GLU A 235 -25.23 -28.78 2.59
C GLU A 235 -24.68 -27.41 2.13
N ARG A 236 -23.85 -26.78 2.98
CA ARG A 236 -23.16 -25.52 2.67
C ARG A 236 -22.16 -25.67 1.50
N GLY A 237 -21.65 -24.56 1.00
CA GLY A 237 -20.57 -24.56 0.02
C GLY A 237 -21.01 -24.67 -1.43
N LEU A 238 -22.27 -24.35 -1.73
CA LEU A 238 -22.74 -24.22 -3.10
C LEU A 238 -22.01 -23.05 -3.82
N VAL A 239 -21.79 -21.96 -3.10
CA VAL A 239 -20.84 -20.90 -3.47
C VAL A 239 -19.70 -20.96 -2.47
N ARG A 240 -18.45 -21.05 -2.94
CA ARG A 240 -17.27 -21.21 -2.09
C ARG A 240 -16.01 -20.65 -2.73
N TYR A 241 -14.96 -20.49 -1.92
CA TYR A 241 -13.61 -20.31 -2.45
C TYR A 241 -13.09 -21.66 -2.95
N ASP A 242 -12.76 -21.70 -4.24
CA ASP A 242 -12.19 -22.88 -4.88
C ASP A 242 -11.41 -22.45 -6.12
N THR A 243 -10.76 -23.38 -6.80
CA THR A 243 -10.16 -23.15 -8.11
C THR A 243 -11.07 -23.72 -9.19
N GLU A 244 -10.95 -23.22 -10.43
CA GLU A 244 -11.74 -23.75 -11.54
C GLU A 244 -11.49 -25.27 -11.74
N ASN A 245 -10.22 -25.67 -11.67
CA ASN A 245 -9.85 -27.08 -11.69
C ASN A 245 -10.35 -27.87 -10.46
N GLY A 246 -10.41 -27.23 -9.29
CA GLY A 246 -10.92 -27.82 -8.05
C GLY A 246 -12.39 -28.19 -8.15
N VAL A 247 -13.20 -27.28 -8.68
CA VAL A 247 -14.64 -27.53 -8.89
C VAL A 247 -14.87 -28.61 -9.95
N LYS A 248 -14.17 -28.53 -11.11
CA LYS A 248 -14.33 -29.49 -12.20
C LYS A 248 -13.92 -30.91 -11.80
N ASN A 249 -12.80 -31.05 -11.08
CA ASN A 249 -12.21 -32.35 -10.74
C ASN A 249 -12.49 -32.80 -9.31
N LYS A 250 -13.25 -32.02 -8.52
CA LYS A 250 -13.58 -32.30 -7.10
C LYS A 250 -12.34 -32.58 -6.24
N PHE A 251 -11.31 -31.72 -6.36
CA PHE A 251 -10.07 -31.90 -5.62
C PHE A 251 -10.26 -31.75 -4.12
N THR A 252 -9.51 -32.55 -3.36
CA THR A 252 -9.41 -32.40 -1.90
C THR A 252 -8.54 -31.18 -1.56
N GLN A 253 -8.69 -30.64 -0.33
CA GLN A 253 -7.85 -29.51 0.13
C GLN A 253 -6.35 -29.78 0.00
N GLN A 254 -5.90 -31.00 0.28
CA GLN A 254 -4.49 -31.37 0.15
C GLN A 254 -4.00 -31.30 -1.30
N GLN A 255 -4.84 -31.70 -2.25
CA GLN A 255 -4.54 -31.60 -3.69
C GLN A 255 -4.48 -30.14 -4.15
N LEU A 256 -5.39 -29.28 -3.67
CA LEU A 256 -5.38 -27.85 -3.95
C LEU A 256 -4.09 -27.19 -3.46
N VAL A 257 -3.67 -27.46 -2.22
CA VAL A 257 -2.40 -26.95 -1.67
C VAL A 257 -1.19 -27.44 -2.47
N LYS A 258 -1.15 -28.70 -2.86
CA LYS A 258 -0.06 -29.24 -3.69
C LYS A 258 0.01 -28.54 -5.06
N ARG A 259 -1.13 -28.23 -5.68
CA ARG A 259 -1.22 -27.51 -6.96
C ARG A 259 -0.84 -26.02 -6.86
N THR A 260 -0.81 -25.46 -5.67
CA THR A 260 -0.28 -24.10 -5.48
C THR A 260 1.21 -24.03 -5.82
N LEU A 261 1.98 -25.11 -5.61
CA LEU A 261 3.41 -25.20 -5.94
C LEU A 261 3.65 -25.47 -7.43
N ARG A 262 3.00 -24.75 -8.31
CA ARG A 262 3.16 -24.85 -9.74
C ARG A 262 4.36 -24.01 -10.24
N PRO A 263 4.92 -24.33 -11.43
CA PRO A 263 6.14 -23.67 -11.93
C PRO A 263 6.07 -22.15 -11.93
N ARG A 264 4.91 -21.57 -12.27
CA ARG A 264 4.70 -20.12 -12.27
C ARG A 264 4.89 -19.51 -10.88
N VAL A 265 4.32 -20.11 -9.85
CA VAL A 265 4.45 -19.65 -8.45
C VAL A 265 5.89 -19.81 -7.98
N LEU A 266 6.55 -20.93 -8.31
CA LEU A 266 7.94 -21.18 -7.95
C LEU A 266 8.89 -20.16 -8.57
N VAL A 267 8.71 -19.81 -9.83
CA VAL A 267 9.52 -18.78 -10.51
C VAL A 267 9.35 -17.41 -9.85
N TYR A 268 8.12 -16.97 -9.59
CA TYR A 268 7.89 -15.69 -8.91
C TYR A 268 8.44 -15.68 -7.49
N SER A 269 8.30 -16.79 -6.75
CA SER A 269 8.85 -16.92 -5.42
C SER A 269 10.38 -16.88 -5.41
N ALA A 270 11.03 -17.53 -6.40
CA ALA A 270 12.47 -17.50 -6.54
C ALA A 270 13.00 -16.08 -6.86
N ILE A 271 12.37 -15.38 -7.79
CA ILE A 271 12.73 -13.99 -8.12
C ILE A 271 12.57 -13.10 -6.87
N LEU A 272 11.46 -13.22 -6.17
CA LEU A 272 11.18 -12.44 -4.97
C LEU A 272 12.22 -12.72 -3.87
N MET A 273 12.58 -13.98 -3.66
CA MET A 273 13.61 -14.38 -2.70
C MET A 273 14.97 -13.76 -3.03
N VAL A 274 15.39 -13.80 -4.30
CA VAL A 274 16.63 -13.17 -4.75
C VAL A 274 16.64 -11.66 -4.48
N LEU A 275 15.53 -10.99 -4.77
CA LEU A 275 15.40 -9.54 -4.52
C LEU A 275 15.42 -9.21 -3.02
N PHE A 276 14.78 -10.02 -2.17
CA PHE A 276 14.87 -9.86 -0.72
C PHE A 276 16.31 -10.06 -0.21
N ILE A 277 16.99 -11.11 -0.66
CA ILE A 277 18.39 -11.33 -0.29
C ILE A 277 19.25 -10.15 -0.73
N ALA A 278 19.10 -9.68 -1.97
CA ALA A 278 19.81 -8.52 -2.50
C ALA A 278 19.55 -7.26 -1.65
N LEU A 279 18.30 -7.01 -1.25
CA LEU A 279 17.93 -5.89 -0.39
C LEU A 279 18.61 -5.98 0.98
N PHE A 280 18.55 -7.14 1.66
CA PHE A 280 19.14 -7.31 2.98
C PHE A 280 20.67 -7.23 2.95
N VAL A 281 21.30 -7.83 1.93
CA VAL A 281 22.76 -7.72 1.73
C VAL A 281 23.16 -6.26 1.49
N SER A 282 22.41 -5.54 0.65
CA SER A 282 22.67 -4.13 0.34
C SER A 282 22.50 -3.23 1.56
N ILE A 283 21.47 -3.47 2.39
CA ILE A 283 21.26 -2.74 3.66
C ILE A 283 22.41 -3.05 4.65
N GLY A 284 22.81 -4.33 4.76
CA GLY A 284 23.91 -4.73 5.64
C GLY A 284 25.27 -4.15 5.24
N GLN A 285 25.46 -3.87 3.95
CA GLN A 285 26.70 -3.25 3.42
C GLN A 285 26.60 -1.71 3.34
N ARG A 286 25.54 -1.10 3.81
CA ARG A 286 25.34 0.34 3.76
C ARG A 286 26.43 1.07 4.55
N ILE A 287 27.12 2.01 3.87
CA ILE A 287 28.10 2.90 4.50
C ILE A 287 27.31 3.89 5.38
N LYS A 288 27.56 3.83 6.68
CA LYS A 288 26.84 4.64 7.69
C LYS A 288 27.28 6.09 7.71
N ILE A 289 28.54 6.37 7.38
CA ILE A 289 29.11 7.71 7.36
C ILE A 289 29.50 8.04 5.93
N ARG A 290 28.98 9.14 5.41
CA ARG A 290 29.26 9.61 4.06
C ARG A 290 29.98 10.95 4.14
N ILE A 291 31.06 11.08 3.37
CA ILE A 291 31.83 12.31 3.26
C ILE A 291 31.76 12.78 1.81
N VAL A 292 31.34 14.01 1.60
CA VAL A 292 31.41 14.69 0.31
C VAL A 292 32.37 15.87 0.47
N VAL A 293 33.40 15.92 -0.38
CA VAL A 293 34.39 16.99 -0.37
C VAL A 293 34.06 17.94 -1.52
N GLU A 294 33.73 19.17 -1.18
CA GLU A 294 33.55 20.25 -2.16
C GLU A 294 34.73 21.21 -2.06
N ARG A 295 35.38 21.42 -3.19
CA ARG A 295 36.46 22.44 -3.28
C ARG A 295 35.81 23.82 -3.47
N ASP A 296 36.38 24.84 -2.84
CA ASP A 296 36.02 26.21 -3.16
C ASP A 296 36.42 26.51 -4.62
N LYS A 297 35.43 26.82 -5.45
CA LYS A 297 35.61 27.10 -6.88
C LYS A 297 36.24 28.48 -7.12
N ARG A 298 36.26 29.35 -6.11
CA ARG A 298 36.74 30.73 -6.23
C ARG A 298 38.24 30.88 -5.97
N THR A 299 38.80 29.99 -5.13
CA THR A 299 40.20 30.02 -4.74
C THR A 299 40.80 28.60 -4.82
N ILE A 300 41.62 28.36 -5.83
CA ILE A 300 42.21 27.02 -6.05
C ILE A 300 43.33 26.76 -5.01
N ALA A 301 44.16 27.77 -4.70
CA ALA A 301 45.16 27.74 -3.64
C ALA A 301 45.55 29.17 -3.26
N VAL A 302 45.80 29.42 -1.99
CA VAL A 302 46.24 30.72 -1.46
C VAL A 302 47.60 30.54 -0.79
N ASN A 303 48.54 31.44 -1.10
CA ASN A 303 49.80 31.49 -0.35
C ASN A 303 49.55 32.21 0.98
N THR A 304 49.87 31.55 2.08
CA THR A 304 49.79 32.17 3.42
C THR A 304 51.01 33.09 3.66
N GLU A 305 50.90 34.00 4.64
CA GLU A 305 51.99 34.86 5.07
C GLU A 305 53.22 34.07 5.50
N GLU A 306 53.03 32.82 5.92
CA GLU A 306 54.09 31.89 6.31
C GLU A 306 54.76 31.20 5.10
N GLY A 307 54.37 31.52 3.87
CA GLY A 307 54.91 30.92 2.64
C GLY A 307 54.40 29.50 2.35
N LEU A 308 53.37 29.04 3.03
CA LEU A 308 52.73 27.74 2.77
C LEU A 308 51.57 27.87 1.79
N VAL A 309 51.34 26.85 1.02
CA VAL A 309 50.16 26.75 0.15
C VAL A 309 48.95 26.21 0.95
N GLU A 310 47.89 27.00 1.03
CA GLU A 310 46.67 26.62 1.72
C GLU A 310 45.55 26.39 0.72
N ASN A 311 44.77 25.30 0.89
CA ASN A 311 43.55 25.04 0.17
C ASN A 311 42.41 24.87 1.17
N VAL A 312 41.25 25.43 0.82
CA VAL A 312 40.04 25.37 1.64
C VAL A 312 39.08 24.38 1.00
N CYS A 313 38.64 23.37 1.78
CA CYS A 313 37.68 22.39 1.36
C CYS A 313 36.47 22.43 2.31
N THR A 314 35.30 22.40 1.74
CA THR A 314 34.04 22.20 2.48
C THR A 314 33.74 20.74 2.52
N LEU A 315 33.74 20.15 3.71
CA LEU A 315 33.38 18.76 3.94
C LEU A 315 31.91 18.69 4.38
N GLN A 316 31.07 18.03 3.62
CA GLN A 316 29.73 17.66 4.04
C GLN A 316 29.77 16.24 4.60
N LEU A 317 29.59 16.13 5.92
CA LEU A 317 29.62 14.89 6.68
C LEU A 317 28.21 14.47 7.00
N SER A 318 27.74 13.33 6.50
CA SER A 318 26.41 12.81 6.77
C SER A 318 26.50 11.53 7.57
N ASN A 319 25.91 11.53 8.77
CA ASN A 319 25.70 10.35 9.59
C ASN A 319 24.31 9.79 9.31
N THR A 320 24.22 8.59 8.75
CA THR A 320 22.95 7.91 8.47
C THR A 320 22.62 6.83 9.51
N ASP A 321 23.42 6.73 10.59
CA ASP A 321 23.16 5.84 11.72
C ASP A 321 22.35 6.55 12.82
N GLU A 322 21.70 5.78 13.67
CA GLU A 322 20.98 6.26 14.85
C GLU A 322 21.87 6.49 16.07
N LYS A 323 23.21 6.33 15.90
CA LYS A 323 24.20 6.52 16.95
C LYS A 323 25.08 7.72 16.66
N VAL A 324 25.57 8.36 17.72
CA VAL A 324 26.60 9.37 17.61
C VAL A 324 27.91 8.72 17.14
N HIS A 325 28.54 9.32 16.15
CA HIS A 325 29.86 8.88 15.64
C HIS A 325 30.88 9.99 15.70
N THR A 326 32.06 9.68 16.21
CA THR A 326 33.20 10.56 16.15
C THR A 326 34.05 10.24 14.92
N VAL A 327 34.18 11.20 14.01
CA VAL A 327 34.92 11.07 12.75
C VAL A 327 36.27 11.82 12.86
N ILE A 328 37.35 11.13 12.58
CA ILE A 328 38.69 11.73 12.50
C ILE A 328 39.00 12.02 11.03
N ILE A 329 39.18 13.30 10.72
CA ILE A 329 39.53 13.76 9.37
C ILE A 329 41.05 13.72 9.23
N SER A 330 41.53 13.01 8.23
CA SER A 330 42.96 12.97 7.87
C SER A 330 43.15 13.32 6.40
N ALA A 331 44.26 13.97 6.09
CA ALA A 331 44.66 14.26 4.72
C ALA A 331 45.93 13.48 4.38
N SER A 332 45.95 12.85 3.21
CA SER A 332 47.07 12.09 2.71
C SER A 332 47.24 12.33 1.20
N GLY A 333 48.41 11.97 0.65
CA GLY A 333 48.72 12.07 -0.78
C GLY A 333 49.87 12.95 -1.13
N ILE A 334 50.20 13.96 -0.32
CA ILE A 334 51.40 14.82 -0.48
C ILE A 334 52.20 14.74 0.81
N ASP A 335 53.51 14.54 0.70
CA ASP A 335 54.36 14.47 1.88
C ASP A 335 54.38 15.82 2.64
N GLY A 336 54.08 15.75 3.95
CA GLY A 336 54.00 16.93 4.81
C GLY A 336 52.71 17.72 4.76
N ILE A 337 51.64 17.18 4.14
CA ILE A 337 50.29 17.77 4.17
C ILE A 337 49.76 17.78 5.61
N LYS A 338 49.21 18.91 6.05
CA LYS A 338 48.66 19.06 7.40
C LYS A 338 47.28 19.71 7.35
N ILE A 339 46.39 19.22 8.18
CA ILE A 339 45.09 19.84 8.41
C ILE A 339 45.23 20.93 9.47
N VAL A 340 44.68 22.11 9.20
CA VAL A 340 44.65 23.25 10.13
C VAL A 340 43.29 23.27 10.83
N GLY A 341 43.31 23.11 12.16
CA GLY A 341 42.12 23.14 12.98
C GLY A 341 41.80 21.78 13.65
N LYS A 342 40.55 21.64 14.12
CA LYS A 342 40.10 20.41 14.77
C LYS A 342 39.92 19.32 13.71
N SER A 343 40.65 18.24 13.82
CA SER A 343 40.54 17.05 12.96
C SER A 343 39.46 16.06 13.42
N GLU A 344 38.93 16.27 14.61
CA GLU A 344 37.91 15.40 15.21
C GLU A 344 36.56 16.11 15.20
N VAL A 345 35.55 15.43 14.67
CA VAL A 345 34.17 15.95 14.55
C VAL A 345 33.23 14.91 15.08
N GLU A 346 32.37 15.29 16.02
CA GLU A 346 31.27 14.49 16.54
C GLU A 346 30.03 14.74 15.67
N LEU A 347 29.44 13.67 15.16
CA LEU A 347 28.25 13.71 14.31
C LEU A 347 27.07 13.12 15.06
N ASP A 348 26.04 13.93 15.25
CA ASP A 348 24.79 13.49 15.85
C ASP A 348 24.06 12.43 15.00
N PRO A 349 23.17 11.63 15.59
CA PRO A 349 22.37 10.66 14.87
C PRO A 349 21.56 11.29 13.73
N ALA A 350 21.48 10.62 12.59
CA ALA A 350 20.70 11.03 11.42
C ALA A 350 20.91 12.49 10.98
N SER A 351 22.12 13.02 11.17
CA SER A 351 22.45 14.42 10.92
C SER A 351 23.40 14.59 9.73
N THR A 352 23.39 15.79 9.16
CA THR A 352 24.39 16.24 8.18
C THR A 352 25.01 17.52 8.69
N ASP A 353 26.33 17.49 8.89
CA ASP A 353 27.12 18.65 9.34
C ASP A 353 28.08 19.09 8.24
N THR A 354 28.28 20.38 8.12
CA THR A 354 29.17 20.99 7.13
C THR A 354 30.36 21.63 7.84
N LYS A 355 31.56 21.12 7.56
CA LYS A 355 32.79 21.63 8.14
C LYS A 355 33.72 22.18 7.07
N ILE A 356 34.28 23.35 7.34
CA ILE A 356 35.32 23.95 6.52
C ILE A 356 36.67 23.46 7.05
N VAL A 357 37.41 22.77 6.21
CA VAL A 357 38.73 22.24 6.52
C VAL A 357 39.78 22.93 5.66
N ARG A 358 40.84 23.42 6.29
CA ARG A 358 41.98 24.04 5.62
C ARG A 358 43.14 23.05 5.62
N VAL A 359 43.71 22.86 4.46
CA VAL A 359 44.83 21.95 4.26
C VAL A 359 46.04 22.76 3.83
N ARG A 360 47.17 22.60 4.53
CA ARG A 360 48.44 23.32 4.24
C ARG A 360 49.54 22.35 3.83
N VAL A 361 50.33 22.79 2.88
CA VAL A 361 51.49 22.05 2.40
C VAL A 361 52.64 23.00 2.06
N ASP A 362 53.87 22.52 2.16
CA ASP A 362 55.07 23.23 1.72
C ASP A 362 55.06 23.39 0.18
N PRO A 363 55.31 24.62 -0.37
CA PRO A 363 55.31 24.85 -1.81
C PRO A 363 56.28 23.96 -2.60
N GLN A 364 57.45 23.64 -2.03
CA GLN A 364 58.42 22.77 -2.70
C GLN A 364 57.89 21.33 -2.82
N LYS A 365 57.21 20.85 -1.78
CA LYS A 365 56.61 19.50 -1.76
C LYS A 365 55.34 19.44 -2.65
N ALA A 366 54.57 20.51 -2.71
CA ALA A 366 53.44 20.60 -3.63
C ALA A 366 53.92 20.53 -5.08
N LYS A 367 54.96 21.26 -5.43
CA LYS A 367 55.56 21.28 -6.76
C LYS A 367 56.15 19.91 -7.15
N ALA A 368 56.81 19.25 -6.21
CA ALA A 368 57.37 17.90 -6.41
C ALA A 368 56.25 16.82 -6.65
N ALA A 369 55.06 17.02 -6.09
CA ALA A 369 53.90 16.17 -6.30
C ALA A 369 53.13 16.49 -7.59
N GLY A 370 53.61 17.40 -8.42
CA GLY A 370 52.97 17.77 -9.69
C GLY A 370 51.73 18.68 -9.56
N VAL A 371 51.49 19.24 -8.37
CA VAL A 371 50.45 20.24 -8.16
C VAL A 371 51.04 21.60 -8.50
N GLY A 372 50.93 21.98 -9.77
CA GLY A 372 51.38 23.28 -10.23
C GLY A 372 50.35 24.36 -9.87
N ALA A 373 50.83 25.46 -9.27
CA ALA A 373 50.17 26.73 -9.38
C ALA A 373 50.69 27.39 -10.68
N ASP A 374 49.92 27.30 -11.74
CA ASP A 374 49.97 28.24 -12.85
C ASP A 374 49.00 29.38 -12.58
#